data_a2e844cdf7c2061580c59af2de051955
#
_entry.id   a2e844cdf7c2061580c59af2de051955
#
_cell.length_a   1.000
_cell.length_b   1.000
_cell.length_c   1.000
_cell.angle_alpha   90.00
_cell.angle_beta   90.00
_cell.angle_gamma   90.00
#
_symmetry.space_group_name_H-M   'P 1'
#
loop_
_entity.id
_entity.type
_entity.pdbx_description
1 polymer ?
#
loop_
_entity_poly.entity_id
_entity_poly.type
_entity_poly.pdbx_seq_one_letter_code
_entity_poly.pdbx_strand_id
1 'polypeptide(L)'
;EGWINKFYGVVSDAPYDSNRSCNDLRGVIYADTHSKNRLREITFDARLNSTKADQGWSVTLPDGTKGWTESALRKNAINLNRDAAVNLSKQFLGIQYLWGGKSPKGFDCSGLIQTIFNAMGVALPRDSGDQSRYFINHKINREKALPGDLHFFGTEKSVTHVAMEVGHGQYLHCQGWVKEESSDKNQPNYNKKLEASYLHTVSTGKCLDQNH
;
A
#
# COMPACT_ATOMS: atom_id res chain seq x y z
N GLU A 1 -7.48 -16.32 7.55
CA GLU A 1 -7.72 -17.57 6.77
C GLU A 1 -8.45 -17.24 5.48
N GLY A 2 -8.07 -17.89 4.38
CA GLY A 2 -8.68 -17.67 3.07
C GLY A 2 -8.44 -18.86 2.16
N TRP A 3 -9.22 -18.93 1.10
CA TRP A 3 -9.08 -19.96 0.08
C TRP A 3 -8.25 -19.42 -1.08
N ILE A 4 -7.26 -20.20 -1.54
CA ILE A 4 -6.52 -19.94 -2.76
C ILE A 4 -6.65 -21.16 -3.67
N ASN A 5 -6.84 -20.93 -4.97
CA ASN A 5 -6.78 -22.03 -5.93
C ASN A 5 -5.34 -22.60 -5.93
N LYS A 6 -5.21 -23.91 -5.78
CA LYS A 6 -3.92 -24.62 -5.76
C LYS A 6 -3.01 -24.32 -6.97
N PHE A 7 -3.58 -23.84 -8.06
CA PHE A 7 -2.85 -23.41 -9.24
C PHE A 7 -2.00 -22.15 -8.99
N TYR A 8 -2.39 -21.30 -8.04
CA TYR A 8 -1.73 -20.03 -7.73
C TYR A 8 -0.86 -20.07 -6.48
N GLY A 9 -0.74 -21.21 -5.83
CA GLY A 9 0.02 -21.35 -4.61
C GLY A 9 0.80 -22.64 -4.53
N VAL A 10 1.88 -22.62 -3.77
CA VAL A 10 2.66 -23.79 -3.40
C VAL A 10 2.37 -24.09 -1.94
N VAL A 11 2.06 -25.35 -1.64
CA VAL A 11 1.90 -25.81 -0.25
C VAL A 11 3.30 -25.95 0.34
N SER A 12 3.51 -25.35 1.50
CA SER A 12 4.76 -25.47 2.27
C SER A 12 4.42 -25.84 3.72
N ASP A 13 5.16 -26.77 4.28
CA ASP A 13 5.04 -27.18 5.67
C ASP A 13 5.70 -26.19 6.65
N ALA A 14 6.49 -25.25 6.13
CA ALA A 14 7.15 -24.22 6.91
C ALA A 14 6.78 -22.81 6.41
N PRO A 15 6.68 -21.82 7.31
CA PRO A 15 6.56 -20.42 6.92
C PRO A 15 7.75 -19.98 6.05
N TYR A 16 7.49 -19.15 5.05
CA TYR A 16 8.55 -18.51 4.28
C TYR A 16 9.29 -17.48 5.14
N ASP A 17 10.56 -17.76 5.43
CA ASP A 17 11.41 -16.87 6.22
C ASP A 17 11.93 -15.73 5.36
N SER A 18 11.19 -14.62 5.35
CA SER A 18 11.56 -13.42 4.62
C SER A 18 12.30 -12.43 5.53
N ASN A 19 13.41 -11.89 5.05
CA ASN A 19 14.26 -10.96 5.81
C ASN A 19 14.35 -9.56 5.20
N ARG A 20 13.77 -9.35 4.01
CA ARG A 20 13.74 -8.06 3.31
C ARG A 20 12.45 -7.89 2.52
N SER A 21 12.16 -6.62 2.19
CA SER A 21 11.08 -6.24 1.30
C SER A 21 11.62 -5.48 0.09
N CYS A 22 11.02 -5.71 -1.08
CA CYS A 22 11.32 -4.95 -2.29
C CYS A 22 10.92 -3.48 -2.11
N ASN A 23 11.83 -2.58 -2.46
CA ASN A 23 11.59 -1.13 -2.38
C ASN A 23 11.24 -0.50 -3.74
N ASP A 24 11.51 -1.21 -4.82
CA ASP A 24 11.16 -0.77 -6.17
C ASP A 24 9.68 -1.05 -6.45
N LEU A 25 9.04 -0.17 -7.24
CA LEU A 25 7.65 -0.38 -7.67
C LEU A 25 7.51 -1.68 -8.45
N ARG A 26 8.50 -2.00 -9.28
CA ARG A 26 8.59 -3.24 -10.07
C ARG A 26 10.03 -3.71 -10.11
N GLY A 27 10.23 -4.99 -9.91
CA GLY A 27 11.52 -5.64 -10.02
C GLY A 27 11.41 -7.00 -10.69
N VAL A 28 12.54 -7.62 -10.94
CA VAL A 28 12.63 -8.94 -11.56
C VAL A 28 13.66 -9.78 -10.80
N ILE A 29 13.31 -11.03 -10.59
CA ILE A 29 14.25 -12.06 -10.15
C ILE A 29 14.65 -12.86 -11.37
N TYR A 30 15.95 -12.94 -11.63
CA TYR A 30 16.59 -13.72 -12.70
C TYR A 30 17.16 -15.02 -12.15
N ALA A 31 17.45 -15.97 -13.04
CA ALA A 31 18.05 -17.25 -12.65
C ALA A 31 19.46 -17.08 -12.05
N ASP A 32 20.22 -16.12 -12.57
CA ASP A 32 21.58 -15.79 -12.12
C ASP A 32 21.95 -14.34 -12.54
N THR A 33 23.14 -13.89 -12.19
CA THR A 33 23.66 -12.54 -12.44
C THR A 33 23.94 -12.23 -13.92
N HIS A 34 24.05 -13.22 -14.76
CA HIS A 34 24.44 -13.09 -16.18
C HIS A 34 23.28 -13.42 -17.12
N SER A 35 22.28 -14.11 -16.61
CA SER A 35 21.15 -14.60 -17.36
C SER A 35 20.11 -13.51 -17.60
N LYS A 36 19.53 -13.49 -18.81
CA LYS A 36 18.27 -12.77 -19.08
C LYS A 36 17.04 -13.64 -18.76
N ASN A 37 17.24 -14.82 -18.18
CA ASN A 37 16.17 -15.74 -17.84
C ASN A 37 15.42 -15.23 -16.61
N ARG A 38 14.24 -14.67 -16.85
CA ARG A 38 13.36 -14.11 -15.79
C ARG A 38 12.63 -15.26 -15.08
N LEU A 39 12.82 -15.38 -13.78
CA LEU A 39 12.09 -16.34 -12.95
C LEU A 39 10.77 -15.78 -12.45
N ARG A 40 10.79 -14.58 -11.88
CA ARG A 40 9.61 -13.94 -11.29
C ARG A 40 9.66 -12.43 -11.41
N GLU A 41 8.50 -11.81 -11.56
CA GLU A 41 8.34 -10.39 -11.26
C GLU A 41 8.05 -10.22 -9.77
N ILE A 42 8.60 -9.17 -9.20
CA ILE A 42 8.33 -8.70 -7.85
C ILE A 42 7.83 -7.26 -7.89
N THR A 43 7.11 -6.86 -6.86
CA THR A 43 6.57 -5.51 -6.75
C THR A 43 6.95 -4.92 -5.40
N PHE A 44 6.71 -3.64 -5.23
CA PHE A 44 6.87 -2.95 -3.96
C PHE A 44 6.27 -3.78 -2.81
N ASP A 45 7.00 -3.83 -1.72
CA ASP A 45 6.70 -4.58 -0.49
C ASP A 45 6.67 -6.12 -0.62
N ALA A 46 7.02 -6.70 -1.78
CA ALA A 46 7.20 -8.14 -1.89
C ALA A 46 8.29 -8.60 -0.91
N ARG A 47 7.93 -9.55 -0.05
CA ARG A 47 8.85 -10.09 0.98
C ARG A 47 9.73 -11.17 0.41
N LEU A 48 11.04 -11.08 0.66
CA LEU A 48 12.06 -11.95 0.09
C LEU A 48 13.00 -12.49 1.16
N ASN A 49 13.37 -13.75 1.02
CA ASN A 49 14.54 -14.33 1.69
C ASN A 49 15.75 -14.02 0.82
N SER A 50 16.66 -13.19 1.30
CA SER A 50 17.75 -12.68 0.49
C SER A 50 19.05 -12.51 1.27
N THR A 51 20.18 -12.68 0.58
CA THR A 51 21.52 -12.38 1.06
C THR A 51 22.19 -11.40 0.09
N LYS A 52 23.02 -10.50 0.63
CA LYS A 52 23.77 -9.55 -0.20
C LYS A 52 24.79 -10.31 -1.05
N ALA A 53 24.83 -10.03 -2.35
CA ALA A 53 25.83 -10.46 -3.31
C ALA A 53 26.75 -9.29 -3.66
N ASP A 54 27.83 -9.53 -4.41
CA ASP A 54 28.75 -8.47 -4.87
C ASP A 54 28.00 -7.39 -5.64
N GLN A 55 27.08 -7.81 -6.49
CA GLN A 55 26.10 -6.93 -7.12
C GLN A 55 24.69 -7.46 -6.82
N GLY A 56 23.76 -6.58 -6.40
CA GLY A 56 22.38 -6.96 -6.11
C GLY A 56 22.22 -7.92 -4.92
N TRP A 57 21.34 -8.89 -5.09
CA TRP A 57 20.89 -9.81 -4.03
C TRP A 57 20.65 -11.22 -4.57
N SER A 58 21.21 -12.23 -3.91
CA SER A 58 20.76 -13.60 -4.06
C SER A 58 19.44 -13.79 -3.32
N VAL A 59 18.47 -14.44 -3.93
CA VAL A 59 17.11 -14.62 -3.41
C VAL A 59 16.76 -16.11 -3.42
N THR A 60 16.11 -16.57 -2.35
CA THR A 60 15.47 -17.89 -2.32
C THR A 60 13.96 -17.69 -2.33
N LEU A 61 13.27 -18.23 -3.32
CA LEU A 61 11.81 -18.15 -3.46
C LEU A 61 11.12 -19.15 -2.51
N PRO A 62 9.80 -18.99 -2.24
CA PRO A 62 9.05 -19.91 -1.36
C PRO A 62 9.09 -21.38 -1.78
N ASP A 63 9.27 -21.67 -3.07
CA ASP A 63 9.41 -23.01 -3.64
C ASP A 63 10.85 -23.57 -3.58
N GLY A 64 11.77 -22.85 -2.92
CA GLY A 64 13.17 -23.20 -2.83
C GLY A 64 14.03 -22.80 -4.05
N THR A 65 13.42 -22.30 -5.12
CA THR A 65 14.14 -21.81 -6.30
C THR A 65 15.06 -20.66 -5.91
N LYS A 66 16.33 -20.75 -6.32
CA LYS A 66 17.31 -19.67 -6.14
C LYS A 66 17.33 -18.75 -7.35
N GLY A 67 17.52 -17.47 -7.11
CA GLY A 67 17.62 -16.45 -8.14
C GLY A 67 18.41 -15.24 -7.67
N TRP A 68 18.43 -14.21 -8.51
CA TRP A 68 19.15 -12.98 -8.28
C TRP A 68 18.35 -11.76 -8.72
N THR A 69 18.51 -10.64 -8.03
CA THR A 69 17.86 -9.38 -8.36
C THR A 69 18.74 -8.17 -8.10
N GLU A 70 18.64 -7.16 -8.97
CA GLU A 70 19.23 -5.83 -8.76
C GLU A 70 18.32 -4.92 -7.94
N SER A 71 17.05 -5.30 -7.75
CA SER A 71 16.06 -4.47 -7.09
C SER A 71 16.54 -3.98 -5.73
N ALA A 72 16.21 -2.75 -5.41
CA ALA A 72 16.45 -2.19 -4.09
C ALA A 72 15.63 -2.96 -3.04
N LEU A 73 16.32 -3.50 -2.03
CA LEU A 73 15.69 -4.22 -0.93
C LEU A 73 15.93 -3.47 0.38
N ARG A 74 14.86 -3.26 1.17
CA ARG A 74 14.95 -2.72 2.52
C ARG A 74 14.84 -3.82 3.57
N LYS A 75 15.55 -3.67 4.69
CA LYS A 75 15.49 -4.58 5.83
C LYS A 75 14.36 -4.21 6.79
N ASN A 76 14.20 -2.94 7.03
CA ASN A 76 13.26 -2.38 8.01
C ASN A 76 12.02 -1.83 7.32
N ALA A 77 10.95 -1.65 8.08
CA ALA A 77 9.83 -0.83 7.67
C ALA A 77 10.29 0.60 7.32
N ILE A 78 9.53 1.29 6.49
CA ILE A 78 9.70 2.72 6.22
C ILE A 78 9.38 3.47 7.51
N ASN A 79 10.10 4.56 7.78
CA ASN A 79 9.85 5.38 8.96
C ASN A 79 8.38 5.74 9.10
N LEU A 80 7.85 5.48 10.30
CA LEU A 80 6.44 5.67 10.60
C LEU A 80 6.20 7.14 10.99
N ASN A 81 5.89 7.98 10.00
CA ASN A 81 5.49 9.37 10.20
C ASN A 81 4.61 9.86 9.03
N ARG A 82 3.95 11.00 9.20
CA ARG A 82 2.99 11.57 8.26
C ARG A 82 3.61 11.92 6.91
N ASP A 83 4.79 12.54 6.91
CA ASP A 83 5.49 12.92 5.68
C ASP A 83 5.90 11.70 4.86
N ALA A 84 6.40 10.65 5.51
CA ALA A 84 6.76 9.40 4.85
C ALA A 84 5.52 8.70 4.24
N ALA A 85 4.37 8.72 4.93
CA ALA A 85 3.11 8.16 4.41
C ALA A 85 2.69 8.90 3.13
N VAL A 86 2.68 10.23 3.15
CA VAL A 86 2.34 11.06 1.97
C VAL A 86 3.34 10.87 0.85
N ASN A 87 4.63 10.92 1.14
CA ASN A 87 5.68 10.74 0.13
C ASN A 87 5.62 9.36 -0.53
N LEU A 88 5.34 8.32 0.25
CA LEU A 88 5.13 6.98 -0.27
C LEU A 88 3.89 6.90 -1.15
N SER A 89 2.77 7.48 -0.71
CA SER A 89 1.52 7.47 -1.48
C SER A 89 1.69 8.12 -2.86
N LYS A 90 2.44 9.20 -2.95
CA LYS A 90 2.73 9.93 -4.20
C LYS A 90 3.56 9.12 -5.20
N GLN A 91 4.35 8.14 -4.75
CA GLN A 91 5.08 7.24 -5.66
C GLN A 91 4.14 6.34 -6.47
N PHE A 92 2.90 6.17 -6.04
CA PHE A 92 1.90 5.33 -6.70
C PHE A 92 1.00 6.10 -7.66
N LEU A 93 1.16 7.42 -7.82
CA LEU A 93 0.36 8.24 -8.75
C LEU A 93 0.34 7.65 -10.16
N GLY A 94 -0.84 7.63 -10.78
CA GLY A 94 -1.06 7.11 -12.12
C GLY A 94 -1.25 5.59 -12.22
N ILE A 95 -1.02 4.82 -11.15
CA ILE A 95 -1.28 3.37 -11.15
C ILE A 95 -2.78 3.13 -11.26
N GLN A 96 -3.18 2.26 -12.17
CA GLN A 96 -4.59 1.99 -12.48
C GLN A 96 -5.31 1.28 -11.34
N TYR A 97 -6.62 1.49 -11.29
CA TYR A 97 -7.51 0.77 -10.38
C TYR A 97 -7.64 -0.70 -10.82
N LEU A 98 -7.49 -1.58 -9.84
CA LEU A 98 -7.77 -3.00 -9.98
C LEU A 98 -8.54 -3.48 -8.76
N TRP A 99 -9.74 -4.00 -8.96
CA TRP A 99 -10.53 -4.59 -7.86
C TRP A 99 -9.74 -5.69 -7.14
N GLY A 100 -9.63 -5.60 -5.82
CA GLY A 100 -8.81 -6.51 -5.03
C GLY A 100 -7.30 -6.24 -5.09
N GLY A 101 -6.86 -5.24 -5.85
CA GLY A 101 -5.46 -4.90 -6.04
C GLY A 101 -4.82 -4.27 -4.82
N LYS A 102 -3.57 -4.65 -4.54
CA LYS A 102 -2.75 -4.14 -3.43
C LYS A 102 -1.26 -4.08 -3.80
N SER A 103 -0.96 -3.80 -5.05
CA SER A 103 0.43 -3.70 -5.54
C SER A 103 0.52 -2.69 -6.68
N PRO A 104 1.74 -2.25 -7.08
CA PRO A 104 1.93 -1.39 -8.25
C PRO A 104 1.50 -1.98 -9.60
N LYS A 105 0.98 -3.19 -9.63
CA LYS A 105 0.27 -3.74 -10.82
C LYS A 105 -1.18 -3.26 -10.91
N GLY A 106 -1.71 -2.74 -9.83
CA GLY A 106 -3.04 -2.17 -9.67
C GLY A 106 -3.44 -2.14 -8.20
N PHE A 107 -4.15 -1.10 -7.81
CA PHE A 107 -4.70 -0.92 -6.47
C PHE A 107 -6.21 -0.77 -6.53
N ASP A 108 -6.92 -1.22 -5.51
CA ASP A 108 -8.18 -0.59 -5.14
C ASP A 108 -7.95 0.45 -4.03
N CYS A 109 -9.01 1.14 -3.60
CA CYS A 109 -8.90 2.23 -2.66
C CYS A 109 -8.28 1.81 -1.32
N SER A 110 -8.77 0.75 -0.72
CA SER A 110 -8.31 0.24 0.59
C SER A 110 -7.00 -0.55 0.48
N GLY A 111 -6.75 -1.22 -0.65
CA GLY A 111 -5.48 -1.89 -0.93
C GLY A 111 -4.31 -0.93 -1.06
N LEU A 112 -4.54 0.26 -1.62
CA LEU A 112 -3.56 1.35 -1.64
C LEU A 112 -3.19 1.77 -0.21
N ILE A 113 -4.18 2.10 0.60
CA ILE A 113 -3.98 2.50 2.01
C ILE A 113 -3.30 1.38 2.80
N GLN A 114 -3.79 0.14 2.66
CA GLN A 114 -3.18 -1.00 3.33
C GLN A 114 -1.70 -1.17 2.95
N THR A 115 -1.35 -1.02 1.67
CA THR A 115 0.04 -1.16 1.21
C THR A 115 0.95 -0.09 1.79
N ILE A 116 0.50 1.17 1.85
CA ILE A 116 1.24 2.28 2.46
C ILE A 116 1.54 1.96 3.93
N PHE A 117 0.51 1.65 4.71
CA PHE A 117 0.66 1.38 6.14
C PHE A 117 1.46 0.09 6.42
N ASN A 118 1.28 -0.97 5.64
CA ASN A 118 2.07 -2.20 5.77
C ASN A 118 3.57 -1.95 5.56
N ALA A 119 3.93 -1.14 4.56
CA ALA A 119 5.32 -0.78 4.31
C ALA A 119 5.96 -0.01 5.46
N MET A 120 5.14 0.66 6.27
CA MET A 120 5.52 1.39 7.48
C MET A 120 5.39 0.53 8.76
N GLY A 121 5.09 -0.77 8.64
CA GLY A 121 4.99 -1.70 9.76
C GLY A 121 3.64 -1.74 10.47
N VAL A 122 2.63 -1.06 9.94
CA VAL A 122 1.26 -1.05 10.50
C VAL A 122 0.35 -1.95 9.70
N ALA A 123 -0.13 -3.03 10.31
CA ALA A 123 -1.10 -3.95 9.70
C ALA A 123 -2.51 -3.35 9.77
N LEU A 124 -3.04 -2.90 8.63
CA LEU A 124 -4.43 -2.46 8.51
C LEU A 124 -5.32 -3.58 7.95
N PRO A 125 -6.62 -3.57 8.26
CA PRO A 125 -7.60 -4.43 7.60
C PRO A 125 -7.62 -4.24 6.09
N ARG A 126 -8.13 -5.26 5.35
CA ARG A 126 -8.14 -5.24 3.88
C ARG A 126 -9.16 -4.26 3.31
N ASP A 127 -10.38 -4.25 3.84
CA ASP A 127 -11.51 -3.53 3.26
C ASP A 127 -11.72 -2.17 3.90
N SER A 128 -12.19 -1.19 3.11
CA SER A 128 -12.41 0.19 3.57
C SER A 128 -13.37 0.28 4.76
N GLY A 129 -14.39 -0.57 4.80
CA GLY A 129 -15.30 -0.65 5.94
C GLY A 129 -14.60 -1.12 7.22
N ASP A 130 -13.70 -2.09 7.12
CA ASP A 130 -12.92 -2.58 8.26
C ASP A 130 -11.86 -1.57 8.68
N GLN A 131 -11.21 -0.87 7.74
CA GLN A 131 -10.30 0.23 8.04
C GLN A 131 -11.02 1.36 8.78
N SER A 132 -12.24 1.70 8.36
CA SER A 132 -13.07 2.67 9.07
C SER A 132 -13.36 2.23 10.50
N ARG A 133 -13.74 0.96 10.71
CA ARG A 133 -13.98 0.39 12.06
C ARG A 133 -12.71 0.37 12.92
N TYR A 134 -11.57 0.07 12.33
CA TYR A 134 -10.27 0.07 13.03
C TYR A 134 -9.94 1.44 13.65
N PHE A 135 -10.33 2.53 12.99
CA PHE A 135 -10.11 3.89 13.45
C PHE A 135 -11.35 4.58 14.05
N ILE A 136 -12.46 3.86 14.31
CA ILE A 136 -13.77 4.47 14.64
C ILE A 136 -13.72 5.41 15.85
N ASN A 137 -12.90 5.09 16.85
CA ASN A 137 -12.72 5.89 18.07
C ASN A 137 -11.79 7.11 17.86
N HIS A 138 -11.28 7.31 16.66
CA HIS A 138 -10.38 8.42 16.30
C HIS A 138 -11.00 9.35 15.26
N LYS A 139 -12.34 9.45 15.23
CA LYS A 139 -13.03 10.42 14.39
C LYS A 139 -12.65 11.84 14.76
N ILE A 140 -12.43 12.65 13.73
CA ILE A 140 -12.09 14.07 13.85
C ILE A 140 -12.92 14.89 12.89
N ASN A 141 -12.96 16.20 13.14
CA ASN A 141 -13.48 17.16 12.18
C ASN A 141 -12.59 17.18 10.94
N ARG A 142 -13.18 17.14 9.74
CA ARG A 142 -12.45 17.12 8.47
C ARG A 142 -11.45 18.28 8.35
N GLU A 143 -11.88 19.47 8.79
CA GLU A 143 -11.06 20.69 8.78
C GLU A 143 -9.79 20.59 9.65
N LYS A 144 -9.74 19.63 10.55
CA LYS A 144 -8.58 19.33 11.41
C LYS A 144 -7.72 18.17 10.89
N ALA A 145 -8.04 17.64 9.70
CA ALA A 145 -7.29 16.55 9.12
C ALA A 145 -5.86 16.98 8.84
N LEU A 146 -4.94 16.12 9.22
CA LEU A 146 -3.50 16.26 8.95
C LEU A 146 -3.08 15.28 7.85
N PRO A 147 -1.97 15.55 7.12
CA PRO A 147 -1.44 14.60 6.16
C PRO A 147 -1.32 13.19 6.72
N GLY A 148 -1.80 12.19 5.99
CA GLY A 148 -1.87 10.79 6.42
C GLY A 148 -3.19 10.39 7.08
N ASP A 149 -4.06 11.31 7.50
CA ASP A 149 -5.39 11.00 8.02
C ASP A 149 -6.29 10.45 6.91
N LEU A 150 -7.34 9.71 7.27
CA LEU A 150 -8.17 9.00 6.29
C LEU A 150 -9.59 9.57 6.22
N HIS A 151 -10.04 9.77 5.00
CA HIS A 151 -11.43 10.12 4.67
C HIS A 151 -12.18 8.91 4.17
N PHE A 152 -13.37 8.67 4.69
CA PHE A 152 -14.23 7.57 4.29
C PHE A 152 -15.47 8.07 3.60
N PHE A 153 -15.86 7.34 2.55
CA PHE A 153 -16.98 7.67 1.69
C PHE A 153 -17.88 6.45 1.48
N GLY A 154 -19.16 6.70 1.18
CA GLY A 154 -20.13 5.65 0.98
C GLY A 154 -21.57 6.09 1.21
N THR A 155 -22.33 5.22 1.85
CA THR A 155 -23.68 5.50 2.31
C THR A 155 -23.75 5.34 3.83
N GLU A 156 -24.86 5.80 4.45
CA GLU A 156 -25.08 5.57 5.89
C GLU A 156 -24.97 4.11 6.32
N LYS A 157 -25.20 3.18 5.38
CA LYS A 157 -25.19 1.73 5.66
C LYS A 157 -23.85 1.06 5.38
N SER A 158 -22.98 1.66 4.55
CA SER A 158 -21.76 1.00 4.09
C SER A 158 -20.70 1.99 3.65
N VAL A 159 -19.51 1.83 4.20
CA VAL A 159 -18.30 2.49 3.69
C VAL A 159 -17.83 1.74 2.44
N THR A 160 -17.70 2.45 1.32
CA THR A 160 -17.34 1.87 0.03
C THR A 160 -16.05 2.40 -0.55
N HIS A 161 -15.50 3.48 0.05
CA HIS A 161 -14.27 4.08 -0.45
C HIS A 161 -13.47 4.75 0.68
N VAL A 162 -12.16 4.87 0.46
CA VAL A 162 -11.22 5.52 1.37
C VAL A 162 -10.20 6.34 0.59
N ALA A 163 -9.82 7.48 1.15
CA ALA A 163 -8.77 8.36 0.66
C ALA A 163 -7.86 8.82 1.81
N MET A 164 -6.62 9.17 1.50
CA MET A 164 -5.66 9.73 2.45
C MET A 164 -5.52 11.24 2.24
N GLU A 165 -5.66 12.02 3.30
CA GLU A 165 -5.34 13.44 3.29
C GLU A 165 -3.84 13.63 2.97
N VAL A 166 -3.52 14.53 2.04
CA VAL A 166 -2.13 14.85 1.67
C VAL A 166 -1.76 16.31 1.96
N GLY A 167 -2.67 17.04 2.58
CA GLY A 167 -2.54 18.42 3.02
C GLY A 167 -3.44 19.39 2.25
N HIS A 168 -3.84 20.46 2.92
CA HIS A 168 -4.61 21.58 2.35
C HIS A 168 -5.95 21.15 1.71
N GLY A 169 -6.62 20.12 2.29
CA GLY A 169 -7.87 19.59 1.75
C GLY A 169 -7.71 18.82 0.44
N GLN A 170 -6.47 18.45 0.10
CA GLN A 170 -6.16 17.52 -1.00
C GLN A 170 -6.09 16.12 -0.43
N TYR A 171 -6.65 15.17 -1.13
CA TYR A 171 -6.57 13.75 -0.75
C TYR A 171 -6.16 12.87 -1.93
N LEU A 172 -5.37 11.85 -1.62
CA LEU A 172 -4.92 10.87 -2.58
C LEU A 172 -5.70 9.58 -2.40
N HIS A 173 -6.20 9.02 -3.49
CA HIS A 173 -6.99 7.81 -3.51
C HIS A 173 -6.84 7.06 -4.83
N CYS A 174 -7.41 5.84 -4.90
CA CYS A 174 -7.48 5.07 -6.13
C CYS A 174 -8.94 4.90 -6.57
N GLN A 175 -9.31 5.63 -7.63
CA GLN A 175 -10.59 5.51 -8.32
C GLN A 175 -10.36 5.75 -9.84
N GLY A 176 -10.45 4.68 -10.63
CA GLY A 176 -9.95 4.63 -12.01
C GLY A 176 -8.42 4.49 -12.05
N TRP A 177 -7.71 5.33 -11.34
CA TRP A 177 -6.27 5.28 -11.08
C TRP A 177 -5.95 6.02 -9.77
N VAL A 178 -4.71 5.89 -9.29
CA VAL A 178 -4.22 6.64 -8.13
C VAL A 178 -4.01 8.10 -8.53
N LYS A 179 -4.70 9.01 -7.84
CA LYS A 179 -4.71 10.44 -8.14
C LYS A 179 -4.97 11.28 -6.90
N GLU A 180 -4.68 12.57 -7.01
CA GLU A 180 -5.05 13.59 -6.02
C GLU A 180 -6.32 14.32 -6.48
N GLU A 181 -7.26 14.46 -5.57
CA GLU A 181 -8.49 15.26 -5.73
C GLU A 181 -8.68 16.17 -4.53
N SER A 182 -9.54 17.17 -4.65
CA SER A 182 -9.77 18.17 -3.62
C SER A 182 -11.16 18.08 -3.00
N SER A 183 -11.22 18.40 -1.71
CA SER A 183 -12.46 18.65 -1.01
C SER A 183 -13.01 20.08 -1.22
N ASP A 184 -12.15 20.99 -1.68
CA ASP A 184 -12.54 22.38 -1.96
C ASP A 184 -13.17 22.48 -3.36
N LYS A 185 -14.45 22.89 -3.39
CA LYS A 185 -15.24 23.09 -4.61
C LYS A 185 -14.67 24.12 -5.59
N ASN A 186 -13.76 24.98 -5.14
CA ASN A 186 -13.13 26.00 -5.97
C ASN A 186 -11.85 25.47 -6.66
N GLN A 187 -11.40 24.28 -6.31
CA GLN A 187 -10.22 23.66 -6.93
C GLN A 187 -10.58 22.91 -8.22
N PRO A 188 -9.72 22.95 -9.24
CA PRO A 188 -10.00 22.32 -10.53
C PRO A 188 -10.13 20.80 -10.46
N ASN A 189 -9.52 20.17 -9.47
CA ASN A 189 -9.59 18.73 -9.21
C ASN A 189 -10.64 18.34 -8.15
N TYR A 190 -11.63 19.19 -7.90
CA TYR A 190 -12.76 18.88 -7.02
C TYR A 190 -13.64 17.76 -7.59
N ASN A 191 -13.87 16.70 -6.81
CA ASN A 191 -14.71 15.58 -7.20
C ASN A 191 -16.10 15.66 -6.53
N LYS A 192 -17.02 16.40 -7.15
CA LYS A 192 -18.39 16.58 -6.64
C LYS A 192 -19.11 15.26 -6.33
N LYS A 193 -18.90 14.22 -7.16
CA LYS A 193 -19.59 12.93 -6.98
C LYS A 193 -19.06 12.19 -5.75
N LEU A 194 -17.77 12.19 -5.54
CA LEU A 194 -17.15 11.55 -4.38
C LEU A 194 -17.51 12.32 -3.09
N GLU A 195 -17.41 13.65 -3.12
CA GLU A 195 -17.74 14.51 -2.00
C GLU A 195 -19.20 14.37 -1.53
N ALA A 196 -20.13 14.14 -2.44
CA ALA A 196 -21.54 13.88 -2.09
C ALA A 196 -21.74 12.58 -1.29
N SER A 197 -20.76 11.69 -1.27
CA SER A 197 -20.77 10.44 -0.50
C SER A 197 -19.84 10.46 0.72
N TYR A 198 -19.30 11.62 1.09
CA TYR A 198 -18.44 11.76 2.27
C TYR A 198 -19.20 11.36 3.55
N LEU A 199 -18.54 10.57 4.40
CA LEU A 199 -19.11 10.08 5.66
C LEU A 199 -18.41 10.67 6.89
N HIS A 200 -17.10 10.48 6.99
CA HIS A 200 -16.31 10.97 8.12
C HIS A 200 -14.80 10.89 7.84
N THR A 201 -14.06 11.59 8.67
CA THR A 201 -12.60 11.57 8.73
C THR A 201 -12.13 10.97 10.05
N VAL A 202 -11.03 10.26 10.00
CA VAL A 202 -10.36 9.72 11.20
C VAL A 202 -8.91 10.16 11.25
N SER A 203 -8.41 10.36 12.47
CA SER A 203 -6.98 10.56 12.68
C SER A 203 -6.24 9.22 12.70
N THR A 204 -5.11 9.19 12.01
CA THR A 204 -4.16 8.08 12.03
C THR A 204 -3.00 8.32 13.01
N GLY A 205 -3.08 9.38 13.81
CA GLY A 205 -2.03 9.80 14.75
C GLY A 205 -1.59 8.69 15.71
N LYS A 206 -2.51 7.82 16.14
CA LYS A 206 -2.15 6.64 16.94
C LYS A 206 -1.11 5.72 16.27
N CYS A 207 -0.99 5.80 14.94
CA CYS A 207 0.01 5.05 14.17
C CYS A 207 1.18 5.95 13.74
N LEU A 208 0.89 7.16 13.20
CA LEU A 208 1.87 7.98 12.49
C LEU A 208 2.60 8.99 13.39
N ASP A 209 2.07 9.31 14.58
CA ASP A 209 2.65 10.31 15.49
C ASP A 209 3.44 9.67 16.64
N GLN A 210 3.75 8.37 16.56
CA GLN A 210 4.59 7.70 17.54
C GLN A 210 6.05 8.12 17.32
N ASN A 211 6.51 9.10 18.08
CA ASN A 211 7.94 9.41 18.18
C ASN A 211 8.63 8.23 18.89
N HIS A 212 9.45 7.51 18.16
CA HIS A 212 10.38 6.51 18.68
C HIS A 212 11.75 7.15 18.88
#